data_db563315147bd73e1bf949c6005c8574
#
_entry.id   db563315147bd73e1bf949c6005c8574
#
_cell.length_a   1.000
_cell.length_b   1.000
_cell.length_c   1.000
_cell.angle_alpha   90.00
_cell.angle_beta   90.00
_cell.angle_gamma   90.00
#
_symmetry.space_group_name_H-M   'P 1'
#
loop_
_entity.id
_entity.type
_entity.pdbx_description
1 polymer ?
#
loop_
_entity_poly.entity_id
_entity_poly.type
_entity_poly.pdbx_seq_one_letter_code
_entity_poly.pdbx_strand_id
1 'polypeptide(L)'
;IPEKAQELARQVCLDGIGVMIAGAGEPLGLGRLAFEYTKELGGEPTSSLICGGFKSNALNAAYANGCLAHALDFDNTWWPLNHPTSPTLPAILAIAERDGCSGSDIVRSIVLSFEVQGRMRVASASIDAGTGFHKPGVSGLMGAVTASGILLGLDEDQFLRAFGIGGSRAGSISTNTGAMTKSSHSGHAARMGVECATLAKIGWTANKDMFGAGGFLELFYGADHVDR
;
A
#
# COMPACT_ATOMS: atom_id res chain seq x y z
N ILE A 1 -5.50 20.15 -5.15
CA ILE A 1 -5.83 18.95 -5.93
C ILE A 1 -6.99 19.28 -6.86
N PRO A 2 -6.88 19.02 -8.19
CA PRO A 2 -7.97 19.25 -9.14
C PRO A 2 -9.25 18.50 -8.75
N GLU A 3 -10.42 19.11 -9.01
CA GLU A 3 -11.73 18.52 -8.65
C GLU A 3 -11.93 17.14 -9.30
N LYS A 4 -11.55 17.00 -10.57
CA LYS A 4 -11.62 15.71 -11.29
C LYS A 4 -10.81 14.61 -10.62
N ALA A 5 -9.63 14.92 -10.08
CA ALA A 5 -8.81 13.95 -9.35
C ALA A 5 -9.47 13.54 -8.02
N GLN A 6 -10.11 14.48 -7.33
CA GLN A 6 -10.85 14.18 -6.11
C GLN A 6 -12.09 13.31 -6.39
N GLU A 7 -12.81 13.56 -7.48
CA GLU A 7 -13.94 12.74 -7.91
C GLU A 7 -13.51 11.30 -8.20
N LEU A 8 -12.46 11.13 -9.00
CA LEU A 8 -11.90 9.81 -9.30
C LEU A 8 -11.41 9.09 -8.05
N ALA A 9 -10.80 9.80 -7.10
CA ALA A 9 -10.38 9.22 -5.83
C ALA A 9 -11.56 8.71 -4.99
N ARG A 10 -12.71 9.40 -5.00
CA ARG A 10 -13.94 8.90 -4.35
C ARG A 10 -14.45 7.61 -5.00
N GLN A 11 -14.41 7.54 -6.34
CA GLN A 11 -14.78 6.32 -7.08
C GLN A 11 -13.84 5.17 -6.74
N VAL A 12 -12.53 5.42 -6.67
CA VAL A 12 -11.52 4.44 -6.25
C VAL A 12 -11.75 3.95 -4.82
N CYS A 13 -12.15 4.84 -3.90
CA CYS A 13 -12.53 4.43 -2.54
C CYS A 13 -13.71 3.47 -2.55
N LEU A 14 -14.77 3.81 -3.29
CA LEU A 14 -15.98 2.98 -3.38
C LEU A 14 -15.67 1.61 -4.00
N ASP A 15 -14.96 1.61 -5.12
CA ASP A 15 -14.50 0.41 -5.80
C ASP A 15 -13.65 -0.48 -4.88
N GLY A 16 -12.61 0.09 -4.28
CA GLY A 16 -11.70 -0.65 -3.42
C GLY A 16 -12.38 -1.24 -2.18
N ILE A 17 -13.35 -0.54 -1.56
CA ILE A 17 -14.16 -1.10 -0.47
C ILE A 17 -15.03 -2.24 -0.99
N GLY A 18 -15.66 -2.09 -2.15
CA GLY A 18 -16.45 -3.13 -2.77
C GLY A 18 -15.65 -4.40 -3.06
N VAL A 19 -14.42 -4.23 -3.59
CA VAL A 19 -13.50 -5.35 -3.87
C VAL A 19 -13.05 -6.03 -2.57
N MET A 20 -12.78 -5.29 -1.48
CA MET A 20 -12.47 -5.88 -0.18
C MET A 20 -13.63 -6.69 0.38
N ILE A 21 -14.86 -6.21 0.26
CA ILE A 21 -16.07 -6.95 0.68
C ILE A 21 -16.20 -8.25 -0.12
N ALA A 22 -16.03 -8.20 -1.43
CA ALA A 22 -16.07 -9.38 -2.29
C ALA A 22 -14.93 -10.35 -1.95
N GLY A 23 -13.71 -9.84 -1.74
CA GLY A 23 -12.54 -10.63 -1.38
C GLY A 23 -12.64 -11.32 -0.01
N ALA A 24 -13.42 -10.76 0.91
CA ALA A 24 -13.67 -11.41 2.21
C ALA A 24 -14.42 -12.73 2.07
N GLY A 25 -15.25 -12.85 1.03
CA GLY A 25 -16.08 -14.05 0.76
C GLY A 25 -15.53 -14.94 -0.37
N GLU A 26 -14.28 -14.74 -0.81
CA GLU A 26 -13.74 -15.55 -1.90
C GLU A 26 -13.65 -17.04 -1.53
N PRO A 27 -13.94 -17.95 -2.49
CA PRO A 27 -14.24 -19.36 -2.16
C PRO A 27 -13.04 -20.19 -1.70
N LEU A 28 -11.79 -19.75 -1.94
CA LEU A 28 -10.60 -20.47 -1.50
C LEU A 28 -10.28 -20.24 -0.01
N GLY A 29 -10.97 -19.28 0.64
CA GLY A 29 -10.89 -19.05 2.07
C GLY A 29 -9.78 -18.07 2.50
N LEU A 30 -9.26 -17.26 1.60
CA LEU A 30 -8.23 -16.26 1.92
C LEU A 30 -8.73 -15.27 3.00
N GLY A 31 -9.97 -14.79 2.88
CA GLY A 31 -10.57 -13.89 3.88
C GLY A 31 -10.57 -14.51 5.27
N ARG A 32 -11.03 -15.78 5.37
CA ARG A 32 -11.03 -16.53 6.63
C ARG A 32 -9.62 -16.65 7.22
N LEU A 33 -8.63 -17.02 6.40
CA LEU A 33 -7.24 -17.16 6.86
C LEU A 33 -6.63 -15.82 7.30
N ALA A 34 -6.93 -14.73 6.59
CA ALA A 34 -6.49 -13.39 6.97
C ALA A 34 -7.08 -12.96 8.33
N PHE A 35 -8.35 -13.29 8.59
CA PHE A 35 -8.99 -13.01 9.87
C PHE A 35 -8.45 -13.87 11.00
N GLU A 36 -8.25 -15.18 10.78
CA GLU A 36 -7.64 -16.08 11.76
C GLU A 36 -6.23 -15.61 12.14
N TYR A 37 -5.41 -15.30 11.16
CA TYR A 37 -4.07 -14.76 11.38
C TYR A 37 -4.08 -13.45 12.16
N THR A 38 -5.01 -12.55 11.83
CA THR A 38 -5.11 -11.27 12.55
C THR A 38 -5.57 -11.46 14.00
N LYS A 39 -6.47 -12.41 14.27
CA LYS A 39 -6.86 -12.76 15.65
C LYS A 39 -5.68 -13.32 16.45
N GLU A 40 -4.86 -14.17 15.85
CA GLU A 40 -3.66 -14.72 16.49
C GLU A 40 -2.66 -13.61 16.85
N LEU A 41 -2.49 -12.60 15.99
CA LEU A 41 -1.62 -11.46 16.27
C LEU A 41 -2.18 -10.53 17.36
N GLY A 42 -3.48 -10.50 17.56
CA GLY A 42 -4.14 -9.62 18.51
C GLY A 42 -4.01 -8.14 18.17
N GLY A 43 -3.73 -7.33 19.20
CA GLY A 43 -3.52 -5.89 19.07
C GLY A 43 -4.73 -5.07 19.53
N GLU A 44 -4.48 -3.79 19.85
CA GLU A 44 -5.51 -2.88 20.32
C GLU A 44 -6.58 -2.63 19.22
N PRO A 45 -7.88 -2.69 19.54
CA PRO A 45 -8.95 -2.68 18.55
C PRO A 45 -9.26 -1.28 18.02
N THR A 46 -8.34 -0.67 17.30
CA THR A 46 -8.44 0.70 16.77
C THR A 46 -8.94 0.78 15.34
N SER A 47 -8.78 -0.29 14.55
CA SER A 47 -9.08 -0.28 13.12
C SER A 47 -9.86 -1.52 12.69
N SER A 48 -10.91 -1.32 11.88
CA SER A 48 -11.84 -2.36 11.46
C SER A 48 -11.25 -3.30 10.41
N LEU A 49 -11.57 -4.59 10.54
CA LEU A 49 -11.40 -5.55 9.46
C LEU A 49 -12.72 -5.62 8.67
N ILE A 50 -12.66 -5.31 7.39
CA ILE A 50 -13.83 -5.31 6.51
C ILE A 50 -14.40 -6.73 6.45
N CYS A 51 -15.69 -6.85 6.76
CA CYS A 51 -16.42 -8.14 6.92
C CYS A 51 -15.89 -9.06 8.02
N GLY A 52 -14.88 -8.66 8.79
CA GLY A 52 -14.31 -9.50 9.86
C GLY A 52 -15.14 -9.57 11.14
N GLY A 53 -16.00 -8.56 11.38
CA GLY A 53 -16.81 -8.45 12.59
C GLY A 53 -16.02 -8.10 13.87
N PHE A 54 -14.76 -7.70 13.74
CA PHE A 54 -13.89 -7.28 14.84
C PHE A 54 -12.89 -6.22 14.39
N LYS A 55 -12.19 -5.61 15.35
CA LYS A 55 -11.10 -4.65 15.13
C LYS A 55 -9.76 -5.22 15.61
N SER A 56 -8.67 -4.68 15.07
CA SER A 56 -7.31 -4.92 15.54
C SER A 56 -6.53 -3.59 15.47
N ASN A 57 -5.22 -3.60 15.72
CA ASN A 57 -4.41 -2.41 15.51
C ASN A 57 -4.29 -2.07 14.01
N ALA A 58 -3.91 -0.83 13.72
CA ALA A 58 -3.86 -0.33 12.34
C ALA A 58 -2.94 -1.16 11.42
N LEU A 59 -1.83 -1.70 11.92
CA LEU A 59 -0.91 -2.54 11.16
C LEU A 59 -1.57 -3.83 10.69
N ASN A 60 -2.23 -4.51 11.60
CA ASN A 60 -2.88 -5.79 11.34
C ASN A 60 -4.13 -5.63 10.48
N ALA A 61 -4.93 -4.57 10.72
CA ALA A 61 -6.10 -4.24 9.90
C ALA A 61 -5.68 -3.88 8.46
N ALA A 62 -4.62 -3.08 8.29
CA ALA A 62 -4.08 -2.76 6.98
C ALA A 62 -3.62 -4.03 6.23
N TYR A 63 -2.95 -4.97 6.92
CA TYR A 63 -2.54 -6.23 6.33
C TYR A 63 -3.74 -7.05 5.84
N ALA A 64 -4.69 -7.33 6.73
CA ALA A 64 -5.83 -8.17 6.39
C ALA A 64 -6.66 -7.56 5.26
N ASN A 65 -7.04 -6.28 5.38
CA ASN A 65 -7.82 -5.59 4.37
C ASN A 65 -7.06 -5.48 3.03
N GLY A 66 -5.73 -5.36 3.05
CA GLY A 66 -4.89 -5.39 1.85
C GLY A 66 -4.88 -6.75 1.16
N CYS A 67 -4.91 -7.84 1.93
CA CYS A 67 -5.11 -9.18 1.37
C CYS A 67 -6.48 -9.31 0.70
N LEU A 68 -7.55 -8.83 1.36
CA LEU A 68 -8.89 -8.85 0.80
C LEU A 68 -9.00 -8.01 -0.48
N ALA A 69 -8.37 -6.83 -0.49
CA ALA A 69 -8.40 -5.92 -1.63
C ALA A 69 -7.80 -6.53 -2.92
N HIS A 70 -6.90 -7.50 -2.78
CA HIS A 70 -6.22 -8.14 -3.91
C HIS A 70 -6.59 -9.62 -4.09
N ALA A 71 -7.57 -10.12 -3.33
CA ALA A 71 -7.96 -11.53 -3.33
C ALA A 71 -8.49 -12.02 -4.68
N LEU A 72 -9.26 -11.20 -5.36
CA LEU A 72 -9.92 -11.51 -6.63
C LEU A 72 -9.20 -10.94 -7.86
N ASP A 73 -8.13 -10.17 -7.66
CA ASP A 73 -7.44 -9.43 -8.73
C ASP A 73 -8.38 -8.47 -9.50
N PHE A 74 -9.41 -7.96 -8.81
CA PHE A 74 -10.42 -7.03 -9.36
C PHE A 74 -10.13 -5.57 -9.01
N ASP A 75 -9.14 -5.32 -8.14
CA ASP A 75 -8.72 -3.98 -7.84
C ASP A 75 -8.16 -3.28 -9.09
N ASN A 76 -8.38 -1.97 -9.15
CA ASN A 76 -8.07 -1.17 -10.34
C ASN A 76 -6.61 -1.30 -10.77
N THR A 77 -6.41 -1.19 -12.08
CA THR A 77 -5.09 -1.18 -12.71
C THR A 77 -4.89 0.07 -13.53
N TRP A 78 -3.64 0.44 -13.79
CA TRP A 78 -3.26 1.43 -14.78
C TRP A 78 -2.04 0.99 -15.58
N TRP A 79 -1.73 1.75 -16.62
CA TRP A 79 -0.51 1.57 -17.40
C TRP A 79 0.51 2.67 -17.08
N PRO A 80 1.83 2.37 -16.88
CA PRO A 80 2.45 1.02 -16.85
C PRO A 80 1.92 0.17 -15.70
N LEU A 81 1.78 -1.16 -15.93
CA LEU A 81 1.03 -2.07 -15.06
C LEU A 81 1.35 -1.89 -13.55
N ASN A 82 0.32 -1.60 -12.79
CA ASN A 82 0.31 -1.54 -11.34
C ASN A 82 -1.11 -1.71 -10.80
N HIS A 83 -1.23 -2.16 -9.55
CA HIS A 83 -2.45 -2.17 -8.75
C HIS A 83 -2.30 -1.16 -7.61
N PRO A 84 -2.69 0.10 -7.80
CA PRO A 84 -2.36 1.14 -6.83
C PRO A 84 -3.24 1.14 -5.58
N THR A 85 -4.47 0.64 -5.68
CA THR A 85 -5.47 0.75 -4.61
C THR A 85 -5.28 -0.30 -3.52
N SER A 86 -5.03 -1.56 -3.88
CA SER A 86 -4.97 -2.66 -2.91
C SER A 86 -3.89 -2.51 -1.83
N PRO A 87 -2.70 -1.95 -2.10
CA PRO A 87 -1.74 -1.66 -1.04
C PRO A 87 -2.03 -0.36 -0.28
N THR A 88 -2.74 0.60 -0.90
CA THR A 88 -2.83 1.97 -0.39
C THR A 88 -4.09 2.23 0.43
N LEU A 89 -5.26 1.90 -0.10
CA LEU A 89 -6.54 2.17 0.57
C LEU A 89 -6.67 1.48 1.93
N PRO A 90 -6.24 0.22 2.12
CA PRO A 90 -6.28 -0.43 3.43
C PRO A 90 -5.42 0.28 4.49
N ALA A 91 -4.25 0.78 4.13
CA ALA A 91 -3.40 1.58 5.01
C ALA A 91 -4.07 2.89 5.41
N ILE A 92 -4.69 3.57 4.43
CA ILE A 92 -5.46 4.81 4.64
C ILE A 92 -6.61 4.58 5.62
N LEU A 93 -7.46 3.57 5.36
CA LEU A 93 -8.64 3.30 6.19
C LEU A 93 -8.23 2.94 7.62
N ALA A 94 -7.17 2.16 7.79
CA ALA A 94 -6.69 1.75 9.10
C ALA A 94 -6.21 2.95 9.95
N ILE A 95 -5.44 3.88 9.37
CA ILE A 95 -4.99 5.09 10.06
C ILE A 95 -6.16 6.07 10.25
N ALA A 96 -6.96 6.27 9.21
CA ALA A 96 -8.06 7.23 9.26
C ALA A 96 -9.09 6.89 10.35
N GLU A 97 -9.42 5.62 10.52
CA GLU A 97 -10.30 5.16 11.58
C GLU A 97 -9.66 5.33 12.96
N ARG A 98 -8.40 4.92 13.12
CA ARG A 98 -7.66 5.05 14.39
C ARG A 98 -7.55 6.49 14.86
N ASP A 99 -7.22 7.42 13.94
CA ASP A 99 -6.89 8.80 14.27
C ASP A 99 -8.06 9.79 14.04
N GLY A 100 -9.22 9.29 13.56
CA GLY A 100 -10.40 10.12 13.31
C GLY A 100 -10.25 11.10 12.15
N CYS A 101 -9.50 10.71 11.09
CA CYS A 101 -9.29 11.57 9.93
C CYS A 101 -10.57 11.77 9.12
N SER A 102 -10.68 12.92 8.45
CA SER A 102 -11.84 13.26 7.63
C SER A 102 -11.85 12.52 6.28
N GLY A 103 -13.03 12.46 5.64
CA GLY A 103 -13.12 11.94 4.28
C GLY A 103 -12.29 12.73 3.25
N SER A 104 -12.07 14.03 3.48
CA SER A 104 -11.17 14.85 2.66
C SER A 104 -9.72 14.45 2.82
N ASP A 105 -9.29 14.06 4.01
CA ASP A 105 -7.93 13.55 4.24
C ASP A 105 -7.72 12.20 3.53
N ILE A 106 -8.73 11.34 3.55
CA ILE A 106 -8.72 10.07 2.79
C ILE A 106 -8.53 10.32 1.30
N VAL A 107 -9.38 11.17 0.71
CA VAL A 107 -9.32 11.51 -0.73
C VAL A 107 -7.97 12.13 -1.09
N ARG A 108 -7.46 13.07 -0.27
CA ARG A 108 -6.15 13.68 -0.46
C ARG A 108 -5.04 12.64 -0.45
N SER A 109 -5.07 11.71 0.49
CA SER A 109 -4.06 10.66 0.65
C SER A 109 -4.05 9.70 -0.54
N ILE A 110 -5.21 9.33 -1.09
CA ILE A 110 -5.31 8.52 -2.31
C ILE A 110 -4.67 9.25 -3.48
N VAL A 111 -5.05 10.50 -3.76
CA VAL A 111 -4.53 11.24 -4.92
C VAL A 111 -3.01 11.34 -4.87
N LEU A 112 -2.45 11.73 -3.72
CA LEU A 112 -1.00 11.93 -3.60
C LEU A 112 -0.23 10.60 -3.60
N SER A 113 -0.78 9.54 -3.04
CA SER A 113 -0.16 8.21 -3.09
C SER A 113 -0.14 7.64 -4.51
N PHE A 114 -1.20 7.89 -5.28
CA PHE A 114 -1.26 7.49 -6.68
C PHE A 114 -0.28 8.28 -7.54
N GLU A 115 -0.12 9.58 -7.27
CA GLU A 115 0.88 10.41 -7.95
C GLU A 115 2.30 9.87 -7.75
N VAL A 116 2.68 9.51 -6.52
CA VAL A 116 3.99 8.92 -6.24
C VAL A 116 4.17 7.58 -6.96
N GLN A 117 3.20 6.68 -6.85
CA GLN A 117 3.27 5.40 -7.55
C GLN A 117 3.35 5.57 -9.06
N GLY A 118 2.56 6.49 -9.62
CA GLY A 118 2.53 6.81 -11.04
C GLY A 118 3.89 7.30 -11.55
N ARG A 119 4.51 8.24 -10.85
CA ARG A 119 5.86 8.74 -11.19
C ARG A 119 6.90 7.63 -11.16
N MET A 120 6.90 6.79 -10.14
CA MET A 120 7.81 5.65 -10.06
C MET A 120 7.61 4.67 -11.21
N ARG A 121 6.36 4.40 -11.60
CA ARG A 121 6.05 3.52 -12.72
C ARG A 121 6.41 4.12 -14.07
N VAL A 122 6.24 5.42 -14.24
CA VAL A 122 6.68 6.13 -15.46
C VAL A 122 8.20 6.13 -15.57
N ALA A 123 8.90 6.43 -14.47
CA ALA A 123 10.37 6.39 -14.44
C ALA A 123 10.96 5.00 -14.76
N SER A 124 10.16 3.95 -14.62
CA SER A 124 10.54 2.55 -14.89
C SER A 124 9.73 1.91 -16.05
N ALA A 125 9.08 2.72 -16.89
CA ALA A 125 8.13 2.24 -17.91
C ALA A 125 8.76 1.39 -19.02
N SER A 126 10.07 1.54 -19.27
CA SER A 126 10.82 0.71 -20.23
C SER A 126 10.93 -0.75 -19.81
N ILE A 127 10.59 -1.06 -18.54
CA ILE A 127 10.58 -2.43 -18.03
C ILE A 127 9.14 -2.93 -17.95
N ASP A 128 8.72 -3.61 -18.98
CA ASP A 128 7.49 -4.36 -18.92
C ASP A 128 7.76 -5.69 -18.19
N ALA A 129 7.16 -5.84 -17.02
CA ALA A 129 7.01 -7.10 -16.27
C ALA A 129 8.27 -7.94 -15.92
N GLY A 130 9.47 -7.62 -16.41
CA GLY A 130 10.62 -8.53 -16.42
C GLY A 130 11.47 -8.63 -15.14
N THR A 131 11.20 -7.86 -14.08
CA THR A 131 12.11 -7.80 -12.92
C THR A 131 11.90 -8.92 -11.89
N GLY A 132 10.90 -9.77 -12.05
CA GLY A 132 10.58 -10.82 -11.07
C GLY A 132 9.87 -10.32 -9.82
N PHE A 133 9.62 -9.01 -9.67
CA PHE A 133 8.92 -8.43 -8.54
C PHE A 133 7.47 -8.05 -8.88
N HIS A 134 6.55 -8.35 -7.95
CA HIS A 134 5.16 -7.97 -8.03
C HIS A 134 4.98 -6.50 -7.61
N LYS A 135 4.43 -5.68 -8.48
CA LYS A 135 4.42 -4.22 -8.34
C LYS A 135 3.76 -3.68 -7.07
N PRO A 136 2.64 -4.24 -6.55
CA PRO A 136 2.08 -3.83 -5.27
C PRO A 136 3.07 -3.88 -4.10
N GLY A 137 3.97 -4.86 -4.07
CA GLY A 137 4.99 -4.97 -3.04
C GLY A 137 6.19 -4.03 -3.22
N VAL A 138 6.30 -3.34 -4.35
CA VAL A 138 7.40 -2.40 -4.68
C VAL A 138 6.85 -0.98 -4.73
N SER A 139 6.30 -0.54 -5.88
CA SER A 139 5.73 0.81 -6.02
C SER A 139 4.49 1.03 -5.14
N GLY A 140 3.67 -0.01 -4.95
CA GLY A 140 2.50 0.05 -4.08
C GLY A 140 2.85 0.30 -2.62
N LEU A 141 3.94 -0.30 -2.13
CA LEU A 141 4.45 -0.02 -0.78
C LEU A 141 4.81 1.45 -0.62
N MET A 142 5.46 2.07 -1.61
CA MET A 142 5.78 3.51 -1.55
C MET A 142 4.52 4.38 -1.59
N GLY A 143 3.50 3.96 -2.31
CA GLY A 143 2.17 4.57 -2.24
C GLY A 143 1.56 4.50 -0.85
N ALA A 144 1.62 3.34 -0.20
CA ALA A 144 1.14 3.15 1.16
C ALA A 144 1.94 3.99 2.20
N VAL A 145 3.28 4.09 2.03
CA VAL A 145 4.14 4.99 2.84
C VAL A 145 3.69 6.45 2.66
N THR A 146 3.48 6.87 1.42
CA THR A 146 3.02 8.24 1.11
C THR A 146 1.69 8.55 1.78
N ALA A 147 0.69 7.68 1.58
CA ALA A 147 -0.64 7.87 2.15
C ALA A 147 -0.61 7.92 3.68
N SER A 148 0.10 6.99 4.30
CA SER A 148 0.28 6.93 5.75
C SER A 148 0.98 8.17 6.30
N GLY A 149 2.04 8.62 5.62
CA GLY A 149 2.78 9.82 6.01
C GLY A 149 1.93 11.10 5.96
N ILE A 150 1.06 11.22 4.94
CA ILE A 150 0.12 12.34 4.83
C ILE A 150 -0.86 12.37 6.01
N LEU A 151 -1.48 11.23 6.31
CA LEU A 151 -2.44 11.12 7.42
C LEU A 151 -1.79 11.35 8.79
N LEU A 152 -0.54 10.90 8.96
CA LEU A 152 0.22 11.12 10.19
C LEU A 152 0.83 12.53 10.28
N GLY A 153 0.75 13.35 9.23
CA GLY A 153 1.29 14.71 9.21
C GLY A 153 2.82 14.75 9.25
N LEU A 154 3.49 13.86 8.51
CA LEU A 154 4.95 13.87 8.42
C LEU A 154 5.46 15.13 7.75
N ASP A 155 6.55 15.68 8.24
CA ASP A 155 7.33 16.70 7.55
C ASP A 155 8.22 16.08 6.46
N GLU A 156 8.92 16.94 5.69
CA GLU A 156 9.78 16.50 4.58
C GLU A 156 10.88 15.54 5.05
N ASP A 157 11.57 15.86 6.16
CA ASP A 157 12.63 15.01 6.70
C ASP A 157 12.12 13.63 7.12
N GLN A 158 10.95 13.61 7.75
CA GLN A 158 10.27 12.38 8.14
C GLN A 158 9.82 11.57 6.93
N PHE A 159 9.32 12.23 5.86
CA PHE A 159 8.99 11.54 4.61
C PHE A 159 10.21 10.87 3.96
N LEU A 160 11.33 11.57 3.86
CA LEU A 160 12.57 10.99 3.32
C LEU A 160 13.01 9.76 4.12
N ARG A 161 12.90 9.81 5.46
CA ARG A 161 13.17 8.64 6.31
C ARG A 161 12.15 7.52 6.10
N ALA A 162 10.86 7.84 6.00
CA ALA A 162 9.81 6.84 5.77
C ALA A 162 10.04 6.09 4.45
N PHE A 163 10.41 6.78 3.39
CA PHE A 163 10.81 6.16 2.12
C PHE A 163 12.07 5.30 2.26
N GLY A 164 13.09 5.78 2.99
CA GLY A 164 14.29 5.00 3.26
C GLY A 164 14.03 3.70 4.02
N ILE A 165 13.13 3.75 5.03
CA ILE A 165 12.67 2.55 5.75
C ILE A 165 11.89 1.64 4.78
N GLY A 166 10.98 2.21 3.99
CA GLY A 166 10.15 1.49 3.02
C GLY A 166 10.98 0.77 1.96
N GLY A 167 12.06 1.38 1.49
CA GLY A 167 13.00 0.76 0.55
C GLY A 167 13.59 -0.55 1.07
N SER A 168 13.86 -0.61 2.37
CA SER A 168 14.37 -1.82 3.03
C SER A 168 13.29 -2.86 3.33
N ARG A 169 12.01 -2.55 3.10
CA ARG A 169 10.85 -3.43 3.34
C ARG A 169 10.17 -3.89 2.04
N ALA A 170 10.51 -3.27 0.92
CA ALA A 170 9.96 -3.62 -0.38
C ALA A 170 10.40 -5.02 -0.85
N GLY A 171 9.59 -5.66 -1.66
CA GLY A 171 9.86 -7.00 -2.16
C GLY A 171 8.68 -7.58 -2.92
N SER A 172 8.37 -8.85 -2.64
CA SER A 172 7.27 -9.60 -3.27
C SER A 172 7.64 -10.23 -4.62
N ILE A 173 7.84 -11.53 -4.62
CA ILE A 173 8.30 -12.29 -5.79
C ILE A 173 7.12 -12.67 -6.69
N SER A 174 7.18 -12.34 -7.98
CA SER A 174 6.13 -12.61 -8.96
C SER A 174 5.86 -14.10 -9.19
N THR A 175 6.80 -15.00 -8.84
CA THR A 175 6.60 -16.45 -8.93
C THR A 175 5.47 -16.98 -8.04
N ASN A 176 5.00 -16.18 -7.08
CA ASN A 176 3.81 -16.48 -6.28
C ASN A 176 2.47 -16.10 -6.97
N THR A 177 2.52 -15.60 -8.22
CA THR A 177 1.29 -15.35 -8.98
C THR A 177 0.53 -16.67 -9.17
N GLY A 178 -0.79 -16.65 -8.85
CA GLY A 178 -1.62 -17.85 -8.86
C GLY A 178 -1.75 -18.54 -7.49
N ALA A 179 -0.97 -18.15 -6.47
CA ALA A 179 -1.13 -18.61 -5.10
C ALA A 179 -1.75 -17.52 -4.20
N MET A 180 -2.35 -17.91 -3.07
CA MET A 180 -2.89 -16.95 -2.07
C MET A 180 -1.84 -15.91 -1.62
N THR A 181 -0.55 -16.29 -1.62
CA THR A 181 0.56 -15.41 -1.29
C THR A 181 0.60 -14.15 -2.17
N LYS A 182 0.12 -14.20 -3.43
CA LYS A 182 0.03 -13.01 -4.28
C LYS A 182 -0.77 -11.90 -3.59
N SER A 183 -1.92 -12.22 -3.02
CA SER A 183 -2.78 -11.24 -2.33
C SER A 183 -2.11 -10.65 -1.08
N SER A 184 -1.31 -11.45 -0.38
CA SER A 184 -0.56 -10.98 0.78
C SER A 184 0.52 -9.94 0.45
N HIS A 185 0.94 -9.82 -0.81
CA HIS A 185 1.86 -8.76 -1.23
C HIS A 185 1.26 -7.36 -1.02
N SER A 186 -0.03 -7.19 -1.35
CA SER A 186 -0.76 -5.94 -1.08
C SER A 186 -0.98 -5.73 0.42
N GLY A 187 -1.32 -6.79 1.14
CA GLY A 187 -1.46 -6.74 2.60
C GLY A 187 -0.15 -6.35 3.29
N HIS A 188 0.96 -6.97 2.89
CA HIS A 188 2.29 -6.61 3.39
C HIS A 188 2.63 -5.15 3.08
N ALA A 189 2.42 -4.69 1.86
CA ALA A 189 2.70 -3.32 1.45
C ALA A 189 1.86 -2.31 2.25
N ALA A 190 0.57 -2.58 2.47
CA ALA A 190 -0.30 -1.74 3.29
C ALA A 190 0.20 -1.65 4.74
N ARG A 191 0.51 -2.80 5.36
CA ARG A 191 1.08 -2.85 6.71
C ARG A 191 2.40 -2.09 6.80
N MET A 192 3.31 -2.30 5.86
CA MET A 192 4.62 -1.63 5.85
C MET A 192 4.48 -0.13 5.62
N GLY A 193 3.50 0.32 4.84
CA GLY A 193 3.19 1.74 4.71
C GLY A 193 2.89 2.40 6.05
N VAL A 194 2.02 1.79 6.85
CA VAL A 194 1.69 2.25 8.21
C VAL A 194 2.92 2.18 9.13
N GLU A 195 3.67 1.09 9.10
CA GLU A 195 4.86 0.88 9.93
C GLU A 195 5.94 1.91 9.62
N CYS A 196 6.32 2.07 8.35
CA CYS A 196 7.41 2.96 7.95
C CYS A 196 7.11 4.42 8.29
N ALA A 197 5.89 4.89 8.05
CA ALA A 197 5.46 6.23 8.38
C ALA A 197 5.43 6.45 9.92
N THR A 198 4.98 5.46 10.67
CA THR A 198 4.98 5.52 12.15
C THR A 198 6.39 5.56 12.71
N LEU A 199 7.29 4.71 12.22
CA LEU A 199 8.70 4.68 12.64
C LEU A 199 9.38 6.02 12.35
N ALA A 200 9.19 6.58 11.15
CA ALA A 200 9.74 7.88 10.80
C ALA A 200 9.22 9.00 11.70
N LYS A 201 7.92 8.98 12.01
CA LYS A 201 7.28 9.96 12.90
C LYS A 201 7.89 9.97 14.30
N ILE A 202 8.22 8.81 14.85
CA ILE A 202 8.85 8.69 16.17
C ILE A 202 10.36 8.88 16.16
N GLY A 203 10.97 9.19 15.00
CA GLY A 203 12.39 9.56 14.89
C GLY A 203 13.32 8.45 14.42
N TRP A 204 12.81 7.31 13.92
CA TRP A 204 13.65 6.28 13.33
C TRP A 204 14.40 6.81 12.11
N THR A 205 15.70 6.51 12.00
CA THR A 205 16.56 7.04 10.95
C THR A 205 16.68 6.07 9.76
N ALA A 206 16.88 6.63 8.57
CA ALA A 206 17.19 5.91 7.34
C ALA A 206 18.02 6.77 6.40
N ASN A 207 18.55 6.18 5.33
CA ASN A 207 19.12 6.94 4.25
C ASN A 207 18.03 7.77 3.56
N LYS A 208 18.24 9.07 3.44
CA LYS A 208 17.27 10.00 2.84
C LYS A 208 17.35 10.04 1.32
N ASP A 209 18.48 9.62 0.75
CA ASP A 209 18.70 9.54 -0.70
C ASP A 209 18.42 8.13 -1.23
N MET A 210 17.24 7.59 -0.88
CA MET A 210 16.86 6.25 -1.29
C MET A 210 16.63 6.11 -2.80
N PHE A 211 16.28 7.20 -3.48
CA PHE A 211 16.02 7.21 -4.93
C PHE A 211 17.25 7.62 -5.76
N GLY A 212 18.37 7.92 -5.11
CA GLY A 212 19.64 8.23 -5.75
C GLY A 212 20.29 7.04 -6.46
N ALA A 213 21.53 7.22 -6.92
CA ALA A 213 22.31 6.21 -7.61
C ALA A 213 22.50 4.95 -6.75
N GLY A 214 22.30 3.76 -7.34
CA GLY A 214 22.34 2.49 -6.63
C GLY A 214 21.16 2.28 -5.66
N GLY A 215 20.16 3.17 -5.70
CA GLY A 215 19.02 3.15 -4.80
C GLY A 215 17.85 2.32 -5.32
N PHE A 216 16.68 2.59 -4.75
CA PHE A 216 15.46 1.81 -4.90
C PHE A 216 15.07 1.53 -6.36
N LEU A 217 15.06 2.57 -7.21
CA LEU A 217 14.62 2.39 -8.60
C LEU A 217 15.57 1.46 -9.36
N GLU A 218 16.88 1.65 -9.23
CA GLU A 218 17.85 0.80 -9.90
C GLU A 218 17.83 -0.64 -9.41
N LEU A 219 17.65 -0.84 -8.09
CA LEU A 219 17.58 -2.19 -7.51
C LEU A 219 16.35 -2.97 -7.99
N PHE A 220 15.20 -2.31 -8.04
CA PHE A 220 13.94 -3.00 -8.37
C PHE A 220 13.58 -2.98 -9.85
N TYR A 221 14.19 -2.09 -10.64
CA TYR A 221 13.88 -1.95 -12.06
C TYR A 221 15.10 -2.06 -12.97
N GLY A 222 16.32 -2.11 -12.42
CA GLY A 222 17.57 -2.18 -13.19
C GLY A 222 18.08 -0.78 -13.59
N ALA A 223 19.41 -0.57 -13.46
CA ALA A 223 20.03 0.74 -13.70
C ALA A 223 19.83 1.27 -15.13
N ASP A 224 19.85 0.37 -16.12
CA ASP A 224 19.72 0.71 -17.55
C ASP A 224 18.30 1.11 -17.96
N HIS A 225 17.34 1.01 -17.05
CA HIS A 225 15.91 1.16 -17.30
C HIS A 225 15.27 2.30 -16.50
N VAL A 226 16.04 3.03 -15.71
CA VAL A 226 15.52 4.12 -14.90
C VAL A 226 15.78 5.45 -15.59
N ASP A 227 14.71 6.16 -15.95
CA ASP A 227 14.76 7.57 -16.35
C ASP A 227 14.60 8.45 -15.10
N ARG A 228 15.57 9.35 -14.83
CA ARG A 228 15.66 10.17 -13.63
C ARG A 228 15.28 11.63 -13.89
#